data_4d5ff6e27467f1f7a4d4de051c0325cc
#
_entry.id   4d5ff6e27467f1f7a4d4de051c0325cc
#
_cell.length_a   1.000
_cell.length_b   1.000
_cell.length_c   1.000
_cell.angle_alpha   90.00
_cell.angle_beta   90.00
_cell.angle_gamma   90.00
#
_symmetry.space_group_name_H-M   'P 1'
#
loop_
_entity.id
_entity.type
_entity.pdbx_description
1 polymer ?
#
loop_
_entity_poly.entity_id
_entity_poly.type
_entity_poly.pdbx_seq_one_letter_code
_entity_poly.pdbx_strand_id
1 'polypeptide(L)'
;MKRILLPLEDTERSLKAIHYVKKHYPPEDAELVLMMVDESLGYSVKSEAENQALKELDEKLETIAQSLEDYKVNTVSAVGKAGVRIARTARETGSNVIVMTKSSKEDMLSSIGTTAEYVINNAPCDVVIVSEAANSKNEYRGLVYR
;
A
#
# COMPACT_ATOMS: atom_id res chain seq x y z
N MET A 1 19.71 -3.11 -0.45
CA MET A 1 18.57 -2.54 0.31
C MET A 1 17.28 -2.90 -0.38
N LYS A 2 16.33 -3.41 0.36
CA LYS A 2 15.05 -3.83 -0.20
C LYS A 2 14.12 -2.64 -0.36
N ARG A 3 13.50 -2.48 -1.53
CA ARG A 3 12.53 -1.43 -1.76
C ARG A 3 11.11 -1.98 -1.61
N ILE A 4 10.36 -1.39 -0.70
CA ILE A 4 9.03 -1.88 -0.31
C ILE A 4 7.99 -0.87 -0.73
N LEU A 5 7.03 -1.31 -1.54
CA LEU A 5 5.86 -0.49 -1.88
C LEU A 5 4.74 -0.78 -0.90
N LEU A 6 4.24 0.28 -0.26
CA LEU A 6 3.18 0.25 0.72
C LEU A 6 1.96 1.01 0.21
N PRO A 7 1.03 0.32 -0.45
CA PRO A 7 -0.25 0.95 -0.77
C PRO A 7 -1.07 1.12 0.49
N LEU A 8 -1.46 2.34 0.79
CA LEU A 8 -2.16 2.70 2.02
C LEU A 8 -3.53 3.28 1.71
N GLU A 9 -4.46 3.05 2.61
CA GLU A 9 -5.75 3.69 2.61
C GLU A 9 -5.83 4.58 3.86
N ASP A 10 -6.75 5.52 3.87
CA ASP A 10 -6.96 6.39 5.03
C ASP A 10 -7.81 5.66 6.06
N THR A 11 -7.33 4.52 6.55
CA THR A 11 -8.03 3.67 7.51
C THR A 11 -7.03 3.05 8.48
N GLU A 12 -7.56 2.52 9.58
CA GLU A 12 -6.75 1.81 10.56
C GLU A 12 -6.10 0.55 9.98
N ARG A 13 -6.67 -0.03 8.94
CA ARG A 13 -6.10 -1.24 8.32
C ARG A 13 -4.72 -0.98 7.74
N SER A 14 -4.49 0.22 7.23
CA SER A 14 -3.18 0.57 6.70
C SER A 14 -2.09 0.56 7.76
N LEU A 15 -2.44 0.85 9.01
CA LEU A 15 -1.49 0.78 10.11
C LEU A 15 -0.95 -0.64 10.32
N LYS A 16 -1.74 -1.65 9.99
CA LYS A 16 -1.31 -3.06 10.09
C LYS A 16 -0.15 -3.34 9.15
N ALA A 17 -0.22 -2.82 7.93
CA ALA A 17 0.87 -3.00 6.97
C ALA A 17 2.14 -2.29 7.45
N ILE A 18 2.00 -1.09 8.01
CA ILE A 18 3.12 -0.34 8.54
C ILE A 18 3.78 -1.10 9.71
N HIS A 19 2.98 -1.62 10.62
CA HIS A 19 3.49 -2.41 11.75
C HIS A 19 4.23 -3.66 11.27
N TYR A 20 3.67 -4.33 10.25
CA TYR A 20 4.30 -5.50 9.66
C TYR A 20 5.68 -5.15 9.10
N VAL A 21 5.77 -4.04 8.36
CA VAL A 21 7.04 -3.59 7.80
C VAL A 21 8.05 -3.28 8.89
N LYS A 22 7.65 -2.55 9.91
CA LYS A 22 8.56 -2.21 11.01
C LYS A 22 9.10 -3.45 11.71
N LYS A 23 8.28 -4.49 11.82
CA LYS A 23 8.70 -5.73 12.47
C LYS A 23 9.63 -6.57 11.60
N HIS A 24 9.39 -6.62 10.30
CA HIS A 24 10.09 -7.55 9.41
C HIS A 24 11.17 -6.94 8.53
N TYR A 25 11.17 -5.62 8.37
CA TYR A 25 12.11 -4.93 7.49
C TYR A 25 12.70 -3.73 8.23
N PRO A 26 13.84 -3.89 8.92
CA PRO A 26 14.40 -2.77 9.67
C PRO A 26 14.88 -1.64 8.76
N PRO A 27 14.93 -0.39 9.29
CA PRO A 27 15.27 0.78 8.47
C PRO A 27 16.60 0.69 7.74
N GLU A 28 17.58 0.02 8.32
CA GLU A 28 18.89 -0.12 7.70
C GLU A 28 18.89 -1.03 6.48
N ASP A 29 17.86 -1.87 6.31
CA ASP A 29 17.77 -2.83 5.22
C ASP A 29 16.69 -2.53 4.20
N ALA A 30 15.92 -1.47 4.40
CA ALA A 30 14.76 -1.22 3.55
C ALA A 30 14.52 0.27 3.32
N GLU A 31 14.05 0.57 2.11
CA GLU A 31 13.48 1.88 1.82
C GLU A 31 12.03 1.70 1.45
N LEU A 32 11.21 2.70 1.73
CA LEU A 32 9.76 2.62 1.58
C LEU A 32 9.26 3.56 0.49
N VAL A 33 8.29 3.08 -0.27
CA VAL A 33 7.49 3.89 -1.17
C VAL A 33 6.06 3.83 -0.65
N LEU A 34 5.58 4.92 -0.08
CA LEU A 34 4.22 5.02 0.42
C LEU A 34 3.32 5.50 -0.72
N MET A 35 2.19 4.85 -0.91
CA MET A 35 1.32 5.14 -2.03
C MET A 35 -0.15 5.22 -1.60
N MET A 36 -0.86 6.19 -2.15
CA MET A 36 -2.32 6.26 -2.04
C MET A 36 -2.93 6.51 -3.40
N VAL A 37 -4.09 5.90 -3.64
CA VAL A 37 -4.81 6.03 -4.90
C VAL A 37 -6.24 6.50 -4.62
N ASP A 38 -6.67 7.52 -5.32
CA ASP A 38 -8.06 7.98 -5.28
C ASP A 38 -8.82 7.37 -6.45
N GLU A 39 -9.75 6.47 -6.13
CA GLU A 39 -10.58 5.79 -7.14
C GLU A 39 -11.90 6.51 -7.40
N SER A 40 -12.20 7.56 -6.64
CA SER A 40 -13.51 8.18 -6.68
C SER A 40 -13.80 9.01 -7.94
N LEU A 41 -12.76 9.44 -8.66
CA LEU A 41 -12.92 10.37 -9.78
C LEU A 41 -13.31 9.72 -11.10
N GLY A 42 -13.20 8.40 -11.23
CA GLY A 42 -13.59 7.70 -12.45
C GLY A 42 -12.75 8.09 -13.68
N TYR A 43 -13.32 7.87 -14.87
CA TYR A 43 -12.59 8.05 -16.12
C TYR A 43 -12.69 9.45 -16.69
N SER A 44 -13.66 10.26 -16.23
CA SER A 44 -13.90 11.59 -16.77
C SER A 44 -13.27 12.66 -15.89
N VAL A 45 -12.02 12.50 -15.58
CA VAL A 45 -11.35 13.37 -14.63
C VAL A 45 -10.93 14.68 -15.30
N LYS A 46 -11.34 15.79 -14.71
CA LYS A 46 -10.86 17.10 -15.11
C LYS A 46 -9.57 17.40 -14.36
N SER A 47 -8.65 18.08 -15.01
CA SER A 47 -7.33 18.33 -14.45
C SER A 47 -7.36 19.02 -13.09
N GLU A 48 -8.29 19.93 -12.84
CA GLU A 48 -8.39 20.59 -11.53
C GLU A 48 -8.81 19.63 -10.42
N ALA A 49 -9.82 18.78 -10.68
CA ALA A 49 -10.26 17.80 -9.71
C ALA A 49 -9.15 16.79 -9.41
N GLU A 50 -8.45 16.36 -10.44
CA GLU A 50 -7.33 15.46 -10.29
C GLU A 50 -6.21 16.09 -9.48
N ASN A 51 -5.83 17.33 -9.79
CA ASN A 51 -4.77 18.02 -9.06
C ASN A 51 -5.13 18.18 -7.58
N GLN A 52 -6.39 18.52 -7.29
CA GLN A 52 -6.83 18.65 -5.90
C GLN A 52 -6.79 17.32 -5.16
N ALA A 53 -7.23 16.25 -5.81
CA ALA A 53 -7.20 14.92 -5.21
C ALA A 53 -5.77 14.48 -4.92
N LEU A 54 -4.85 14.67 -5.85
CA LEU A 54 -3.45 14.33 -5.67
C LEU A 54 -2.83 15.14 -4.52
N LYS A 55 -3.15 16.42 -4.44
CA LYS A 55 -2.65 17.26 -3.36
C LYS A 55 -3.12 16.76 -1.99
N GLU A 56 -4.37 16.38 -1.86
CA GLU A 56 -4.91 15.85 -0.62
C GLU A 56 -4.23 14.53 -0.23
N LEU A 57 -3.99 13.66 -1.20
CA LEU A 57 -3.27 12.41 -0.94
C LEU A 57 -1.82 12.68 -0.53
N ASP A 58 -1.16 13.62 -1.19
CA ASP A 58 0.22 13.96 -0.85
C ASP A 58 0.33 14.47 0.58
N GLU A 59 -0.62 15.26 1.05
CA GLU A 59 -0.64 15.74 2.42
C GLU A 59 -0.79 14.59 3.42
N LYS A 60 -1.68 13.64 3.13
CA LYS A 60 -1.86 12.46 3.98
C LYS A 60 -0.63 11.59 4.02
N LEU A 61 -0.01 11.38 2.86
CA LEU A 61 1.20 10.58 2.76
C LEU A 61 2.35 11.23 3.51
N GLU A 62 2.48 12.54 3.43
CA GLU A 62 3.52 13.28 4.14
C GLU A 62 3.38 13.12 5.64
N THR A 63 2.16 13.17 6.15
CA THR A 63 1.89 12.97 7.57
C THR A 63 2.33 11.57 8.02
N ILE A 64 2.03 10.56 7.22
CA ILE A 64 2.45 9.18 7.51
C ILE A 64 3.97 9.06 7.44
N ALA A 65 4.58 9.68 6.42
CA ALA A 65 6.03 9.62 6.25
C ALA A 65 6.78 10.19 7.45
N GLN A 66 6.24 11.22 8.10
CA GLN A 66 6.84 11.79 9.30
C GLN A 66 6.94 10.77 10.44
N SER A 67 6.02 9.84 10.51
CA SER A 67 6.05 8.78 11.53
C SER A 67 7.06 7.68 11.22
N LEU A 68 7.65 7.71 10.03
CA LEU A 68 8.58 6.70 9.54
C LEU A 68 9.95 7.33 9.22
N GLU A 69 10.33 8.34 9.97
CA GLU A 69 11.54 9.12 9.69
C GLU A 69 12.85 8.32 9.76
N ASP A 70 12.82 7.16 10.42
CA ASP A 70 13.98 6.28 10.47
C ASP A 70 14.25 5.58 9.12
N TYR A 71 13.27 5.56 8.25
CA TYR A 71 13.38 4.97 6.92
C TYR A 71 13.63 6.04 5.88
N LYS A 72 14.29 5.64 4.81
CA LYS A 72 14.26 6.44 3.59
C LYS A 72 12.88 6.25 2.95
N VAL A 73 12.12 7.32 2.81
CA VAL A 73 10.73 7.28 2.35
C VAL A 73 10.53 8.16 1.13
N ASN A 74 9.86 7.60 0.12
CA ASN A 74 9.31 8.36 -1.01
C ASN A 74 7.80 8.17 -1.00
N THR A 75 7.08 9.10 -1.58
CA THR A 75 5.62 9.04 -1.64
C THR A 75 5.14 9.11 -3.08
N VAL A 76 4.04 8.41 -3.37
CA VAL A 76 3.40 8.41 -4.69
C VAL A 76 1.90 8.54 -4.49
N SER A 77 1.31 9.56 -5.08
CA SER A 77 -0.14 9.69 -5.15
C SER A 77 -0.62 9.43 -6.57
N ALA A 78 -1.78 8.85 -6.73
CA ALA A 78 -2.32 8.51 -8.03
C ALA A 78 -3.84 8.56 -8.03
N VAL A 79 -4.41 8.71 -9.22
CA VAL A 79 -5.85 8.67 -9.46
C VAL A 79 -6.13 7.54 -10.44
N GLY A 80 -7.20 6.80 -10.21
CA GLY A 80 -7.61 5.72 -11.08
C GLY A 80 -7.91 4.45 -10.32
N LYS A 81 -7.77 3.30 -10.96
CA LYS A 81 -7.99 2.02 -10.32
C LYS A 81 -6.79 1.62 -9.47
N ALA A 82 -7.03 1.35 -8.20
CA ALA A 82 -5.94 1.09 -7.26
C ALA A 82 -5.04 -0.07 -7.70
N GLY A 83 -5.61 -1.21 -8.03
CA GLY A 83 -4.80 -2.38 -8.41
C GLY A 83 -3.88 -2.10 -9.59
N VAL A 84 -4.42 -1.44 -10.62
CA VAL A 84 -3.65 -1.09 -11.82
C VAL A 84 -2.51 -0.14 -11.49
N ARG A 85 -2.81 0.88 -10.68
CA ARG A 85 -1.81 1.88 -10.30
C ARG A 85 -0.72 1.29 -9.41
N ILE A 86 -1.11 0.42 -8.49
CA ILE A 86 -0.16 -0.24 -7.59
C ILE A 86 0.82 -1.12 -8.39
N ALA A 87 0.31 -1.97 -9.27
CA ALA A 87 1.16 -2.84 -10.07
C ALA A 87 2.11 -2.03 -10.96
N ARG A 88 1.60 -0.97 -11.56
CA ARG A 88 2.43 -0.07 -12.39
C ARG A 88 3.52 0.60 -11.57
N THR A 89 3.16 1.14 -10.39
CA THR A 89 4.13 1.82 -9.53
C THR A 89 5.20 0.87 -9.05
N ALA A 90 4.85 -0.37 -8.72
CA ALA A 90 5.85 -1.37 -8.35
C ALA A 90 6.88 -1.57 -9.47
N ARG A 91 6.40 -1.62 -10.71
CA ARG A 91 7.28 -1.77 -11.87
C ARG A 91 8.14 -0.54 -12.08
N GLU A 92 7.54 0.65 -12.04
CA GLU A 92 8.27 1.90 -12.29
C GLU A 92 9.31 2.20 -11.22
N THR A 93 9.04 1.85 -9.97
CA THR A 93 9.97 2.09 -8.87
C THR A 93 10.98 0.97 -8.67
N GLY A 94 10.80 -0.15 -9.36
CA GLY A 94 11.65 -1.32 -9.14
C GLY A 94 11.50 -1.90 -7.75
N SER A 95 10.28 -1.87 -7.21
CA SER A 95 10.02 -2.40 -5.87
C SER A 95 10.24 -3.91 -5.80
N ASN A 96 10.82 -4.37 -4.70
CA ASN A 96 11.12 -5.78 -4.47
C ASN A 96 9.96 -6.53 -3.86
N VAL A 97 9.12 -5.82 -3.12
CA VAL A 97 7.95 -6.40 -2.48
C VAL A 97 6.88 -5.33 -2.30
N ILE A 98 5.63 -5.76 -2.43
CA ILE A 98 4.46 -4.94 -2.11
C ILE A 98 3.89 -5.49 -0.81
N VAL A 99 3.68 -4.62 0.19
CA VAL A 99 3.05 -5.02 1.45
C VAL A 99 1.74 -4.26 1.58
N MET A 100 0.63 -4.98 1.61
CA MET A 100 -0.69 -4.38 1.66
C MET A 100 -1.62 -5.21 2.54
N THR A 101 -2.75 -4.63 2.92
CA THR A 101 -3.76 -5.32 3.71
C THR A 101 -4.90 -5.80 2.83
N LYS A 102 -5.76 -6.64 3.39
CA LYS A 102 -7.02 -6.99 2.75
C LYS A 102 -7.86 -5.74 2.55
N SER A 103 -8.75 -5.77 1.57
CA SER A 103 -9.67 -4.65 1.33
C SER A 103 -10.49 -4.34 2.58
N SER A 104 -10.65 -3.03 2.87
CA SER A 104 -11.46 -2.57 3.98
C SER A 104 -12.95 -2.87 3.81
N LYS A 105 -13.38 -3.12 2.59
CA LYS A 105 -14.77 -3.45 2.28
C LYS A 105 -15.07 -4.94 2.47
N GLU A 106 -14.06 -5.69 2.83
CA GLU A 106 -14.16 -7.13 2.82
C GLU A 106 -14.61 -7.67 4.16
N ASP A 107 -15.84 -8.09 4.22
CA ASP A 107 -16.41 -8.73 5.40
C ASP A 107 -16.45 -10.25 5.29
N MET A 108 -16.09 -10.74 4.14
CA MET A 108 -16.23 -12.16 3.88
C MET A 108 -15.03 -12.94 4.40
N LEU A 109 -15.31 -14.11 4.91
CA LEU A 109 -14.37 -14.98 5.60
C LEU A 109 -13.27 -15.37 4.67
N SER A 110 -12.75 -15.25 3.84
CA SER A 110 -11.61 -15.74 3.07
C SER A 110 -11.24 -14.89 1.86
N SER A 111 -12.03 -13.87 1.58
CA SER A 111 -11.74 -13.03 0.43
C SER A 111 -10.63 -12.04 0.76
N ILE A 112 -9.70 -11.85 -0.15
CA ILE A 112 -8.63 -10.87 -0.02
C ILE A 112 -8.99 -9.54 -0.68
N GLY A 113 -10.14 -9.46 -1.38
CA GLY A 113 -10.60 -8.27 -2.07
C GLY A 113 -10.07 -8.15 -3.49
N THR A 114 -10.77 -7.35 -4.29
CA THR A 114 -10.48 -7.24 -5.72
C THR A 114 -9.16 -6.54 -6.01
N THR A 115 -8.81 -5.53 -5.21
CA THR A 115 -7.54 -4.82 -5.40
C THR A 115 -6.35 -5.74 -5.13
N ALA A 116 -6.37 -6.45 -4.00
CA ALA A 116 -5.29 -7.37 -3.66
C ALA A 116 -5.18 -8.49 -4.68
N GLU A 117 -6.30 -9.04 -5.13
CA GLU A 117 -6.31 -10.09 -6.15
C GLU A 117 -5.66 -9.60 -7.45
N TYR A 118 -6.02 -8.41 -7.90
CA TYR A 118 -5.40 -7.84 -9.09
C TYR A 118 -3.89 -7.68 -8.93
N VAL A 119 -3.47 -7.14 -7.79
CA VAL A 119 -2.05 -6.93 -7.51
C VAL A 119 -1.29 -8.26 -7.49
N ILE A 120 -1.82 -9.28 -6.83
CA ILE A 120 -1.19 -10.59 -6.80
C ILE A 120 -0.98 -11.14 -8.21
N ASN A 121 -1.97 -10.98 -9.07
CA ASN A 121 -1.91 -11.52 -10.43
C ASN A 121 -1.05 -10.70 -11.40
N ASN A 122 -0.77 -9.44 -11.09
CA ASN A 122 -0.13 -8.53 -12.05
C ASN A 122 1.15 -7.86 -11.55
N ALA A 123 1.51 -8.05 -10.29
CA ALA A 123 2.71 -7.41 -9.74
C ALA A 123 3.98 -8.02 -10.32
N PRO A 124 5.03 -7.20 -10.50
CA PRO A 124 6.33 -7.70 -10.99
C PRO A 124 7.20 -8.29 -9.88
N CYS A 125 6.70 -8.38 -8.66
CA CYS A 125 7.47 -8.74 -7.47
C CYS A 125 6.60 -9.49 -6.48
N ASP A 126 7.19 -9.92 -5.36
CA ASP A 126 6.46 -10.56 -4.28
C ASP A 126 5.40 -9.63 -3.69
N VAL A 127 4.29 -10.20 -3.27
CA VAL A 127 3.20 -9.46 -2.62
C VAL A 127 2.91 -10.10 -1.26
N VAL A 128 2.92 -9.28 -0.22
CA VAL A 128 2.58 -9.71 1.14
C VAL A 128 1.22 -9.14 1.49
N ILE A 129 0.27 -9.99 1.83
CA ILE A 129 -1.05 -9.57 2.29
C ILE A 129 -1.10 -9.74 3.80
N VAL A 130 -1.21 -8.63 4.51
CA VAL A 130 -1.17 -8.60 5.97
C VAL A 130 -2.56 -8.78 6.55
N SER A 131 -2.69 -9.67 7.52
CA SER A 131 -3.93 -9.90 8.26
C SER A 131 -3.60 -10.17 9.71
N GLU A 132 -4.60 -10.05 10.59
CA GLU A 132 -4.40 -10.40 11.98
C GLU A 132 -4.17 -11.90 12.14
N ALA A 133 -3.25 -12.26 13.02
CA ALA A 133 -3.05 -13.66 13.36
C ALA A 133 -4.25 -14.16 14.15
N ALA A 134 -4.67 -15.39 13.86
CA ALA A 134 -5.91 -15.96 14.42
C ALA A 134 -5.93 -16.02 15.94
N ASN A 135 -4.79 -16.19 16.59
CA ASN A 135 -4.69 -16.45 18.02
C ASN A 135 -3.91 -15.39 18.78
N SER A 136 -3.72 -14.22 18.21
CA SER A 136 -2.84 -13.25 18.81
C SER A 136 -3.39 -11.84 18.72
N LYS A 137 -3.40 -11.13 19.83
CA LYS A 137 -3.74 -9.71 19.85
C LYS A 137 -2.52 -8.93 19.40
N ASN A 138 -2.74 -7.99 18.48
CA ASN A 138 -1.70 -7.10 18.00
C ASN A 138 -0.58 -7.76 17.18
N GLU A 139 -0.77 -9.00 16.75
CA GLU A 139 0.13 -9.63 15.81
C GLU A 139 -0.52 -9.71 14.43
N TYR A 140 0.29 -9.49 13.40
CA TYR A 140 -0.16 -9.53 12.02
C TYR A 140 0.63 -10.56 11.25
N ARG A 141 -0.08 -11.34 10.47
CA ARG A 141 0.52 -12.37 9.65
C ARG A 141 0.53 -11.90 8.20
N GLY A 142 1.68 -12.06 7.57
CA GLY A 142 1.83 -11.79 6.15
C GLY A 142 1.76 -13.07 5.34
N LEU A 143 0.93 -13.07 4.30
CA LEU A 143 0.88 -14.14 3.32
C LEU A 143 1.63 -13.67 2.09
N VAL A 144 2.65 -14.42 1.67
CA VAL A 144 3.51 -14.01 0.57
C VAL A 144 3.10 -14.71 -0.72
N TYR A 145 2.87 -13.94 -1.74
CA TYR A 145 2.54 -14.42 -3.10
C TYR A 145 3.71 -14.07 -4.04
N ARG A 146 4.20 -15.07 -4.73
CA ARG A 146 5.37 -14.93 -5.60
C ARG A 146 5.05 -15.19 -7.06
#